data_8278359c41787a913d588041b2e26323
#
_entry.id   8278359c41787a913d588041b2e26323
#
_cell.length_a   1.000
_cell.length_b   1.000
_cell.length_c   1.000
_cell.angle_alpha   90.00
_cell.angle_beta   90.00
_cell.angle_gamma   90.00
#
_symmetry.space_group_name_H-M   'P 1'
#
loop_
_entity.id
_entity.type
_entity.pdbx_description
1 polymer ?
#
loop_
_entity_poly.entity_id
_entity_poly.type
_entity_poly.pdbx_seq_one_letter_code
_entity_poly.pdbx_strand_id
1 'polypeptide(L)'
;DEYWEYVIDQNPTFASLLGYEGYDDKVSSNSISEFYKNRDFEKYVIDVLKKINPESLTEDDQLNYRLLLLSNETDLESRSFPGFYMRLNQRGGVQDYYDLASRLKLESIQDHRNWFERVKSYSQNVKNSLDINREGLEKGYTQPKHIVRKVAEQIDSMTSKKTEENPYFKSFSKLEAMNSDEAVE
;
A
#
# COMPACT_ATOMS: atom_id res chain seq x y z
N ASP A 1 5.42 19.22 9.07
CA ASP A 1 4.95 18.17 10.01
C ASP A 1 3.61 17.58 9.52
N GLU A 2 2.53 18.36 9.37
CA GLU A 2 1.19 17.88 8.96
C GLU A 2 1.19 17.00 7.69
N TYR A 3 1.91 17.43 6.64
CA TYR A 3 2.03 16.64 5.42
C TYR A 3 2.69 15.28 5.66
N TRP A 4 3.77 15.26 6.44
CA TRP A 4 4.49 14.03 6.75
C TRP A 4 3.66 13.08 7.61
N GLU A 5 2.98 13.60 8.63
CA GLU A 5 2.07 12.83 9.48
C GLU A 5 0.96 12.17 8.62
N TYR A 6 0.38 12.93 7.70
CA TYR A 6 -0.60 12.39 6.76
C TYR A 6 0.00 11.29 5.88
N VAL A 7 1.21 11.48 5.33
CA VAL A 7 1.87 10.46 4.48
C VAL A 7 2.11 9.18 5.27
N ILE A 8 2.56 9.27 6.52
CA ILE A 8 2.79 8.12 7.40
C ILE A 8 1.47 7.39 7.68
N ASP A 9 0.41 8.09 8.04
CA ASP A 9 -0.90 7.51 8.32
C ASP A 9 -1.53 6.83 7.10
N GLN A 10 -1.35 7.40 5.93
CA GLN A 10 -1.86 6.83 4.68
C GLN A 10 -1.02 5.64 4.17
N ASN A 11 0.21 5.48 4.64
CA ASN A 11 1.14 4.45 4.19
C ASN A 11 1.69 3.61 5.37
N PRO A 12 0.83 2.85 6.08
CA PRO A 12 1.27 2.07 7.24
C PRO A 12 2.39 1.06 6.93
N THR A 13 2.43 0.52 5.72
CA THR A 13 3.55 -0.34 5.27
C THR A 13 4.88 0.42 5.24
N PHE A 14 4.87 1.66 4.72
CA PHE A 14 6.04 2.52 4.70
C PHE A 14 6.43 2.95 6.12
N ALA A 15 5.45 3.30 6.96
CA ALA A 15 5.65 3.61 8.35
C ALA A 15 6.36 2.48 9.11
N SER A 16 5.89 1.22 8.97
CA SER A 16 6.55 0.04 9.55
C SER A 16 8.00 -0.14 9.06
N LEU A 17 8.24 0.04 7.76
CA LEU A 17 9.60 -0.07 7.18
C LEU A 17 10.56 1.00 7.67
N LEU A 18 10.05 2.18 8.05
CA LEU A 18 10.81 3.26 8.70
C LEU A 18 10.95 3.07 10.22
N GLY A 19 10.28 2.09 10.82
CA GLY A 19 10.32 1.81 12.25
C GLY A 19 9.37 2.65 13.10
N TYR A 20 8.31 3.22 12.51
CA TYR A 20 7.26 3.88 13.27
C TYR A 20 6.41 2.84 14.00
N GLU A 21 6.25 2.99 15.31
CA GLU A 21 5.43 2.11 16.13
C GLU A 21 3.92 2.27 15.84
N GLY A 22 3.16 1.19 16.01
CA GLY A 22 1.70 1.22 15.90
C GLY A 22 1.16 1.14 14.47
N TYR A 23 1.99 0.77 13.49
CA TYR A 23 1.60 0.58 12.09
C TYR A 23 1.76 -0.85 11.58
N ASP A 24 2.32 -1.75 12.38
CA ASP A 24 2.75 -3.08 11.93
C ASP A 24 1.60 -4.04 11.61
N ASP A 25 0.42 -3.81 12.16
CA ASP A 25 -0.82 -4.55 11.92
C ASP A 25 -1.71 -3.93 10.83
N LYS A 26 -1.33 -2.76 10.29
CA LYS A 26 -2.16 -1.95 9.39
C LYS A 26 -1.75 -2.09 7.93
N VAL A 27 -2.71 -1.86 7.03
CA VAL A 27 -2.50 -1.75 5.58
C VAL A 27 -3.10 -0.46 5.05
N SER A 28 -2.49 0.09 4.00
CA SER A 28 -3.10 1.21 3.26
C SER A 28 -4.43 0.77 2.64
N SER A 29 -5.47 1.56 2.81
CA SER A 29 -6.75 1.31 2.14
C SER A 29 -6.65 1.67 0.65
N ASN A 30 -7.17 0.80 -0.20
CA ASN A 30 -7.27 1.05 -1.63
C ASN A 30 -8.71 1.35 -2.07
N SER A 31 -9.56 1.80 -1.16
CA SER A 31 -10.98 2.10 -1.45
C SER A 31 -11.16 3.36 -2.30
N ILE A 32 -12.35 3.48 -2.91
CA ILE A 32 -12.76 4.69 -3.63
C ILE A 32 -12.80 5.91 -2.69
N SER A 33 -13.28 5.73 -1.46
CA SER A 33 -13.32 6.81 -0.47
C SER A 33 -11.92 7.33 -0.14
N GLU A 34 -10.92 6.45 0.00
CA GLU A 34 -9.55 6.83 0.26
C GLU A 34 -8.92 7.55 -0.96
N PHE A 35 -9.27 7.12 -2.17
CA PHE A 35 -8.86 7.83 -3.39
C PHE A 35 -9.32 9.30 -3.38
N TYR A 36 -10.59 9.56 -3.03
CA TYR A 36 -11.11 10.93 -2.95
C TYR A 36 -10.54 11.73 -1.78
N LYS A 37 -10.33 11.10 -0.63
CA LYS A 37 -9.68 11.73 0.53
C LYS A 37 -8.27 12.19 0.20
N ASN A 38 -7.47 11.35 -0.43
CA ASN A 38 -6.12 11.71 -0.86
C ASN A 38 -6.13 12.85 -1.87
N ARG A 39 -7.06 12.82 -2.84
CA ARG A 39 -7.24 13.93 -3.81
C ARG A 39 -7.55 15.26 -3.12
N ASP A 40 -8.42 15.23 -2.12
CA ASP A 40 -8.82 16.46 -1.43
C ASP A 40 -7.70 16.98 -0.52
N PHE A 41 -6.89 16.07 0.03
CA PHE A 41 -5.68 16.43 0.77
C PHE A 41 -4.60 17.06 -0.16
N GLU A 42 -4.37 16.49 -1.33
CA GLU A 42 -3.45 17.07 -2.34
C GLU A 42 -3.84 18.49 -2.72
N LYS A 43 -5.14 18.74 -2.94
CA LYS A 43 -5.65 20.11 -3.17
C LYS A 43 -5.36 21.04 -2.01
N TYR A 44 -5.63 20.58 -0.79
CA TYR A 44 -5.35 21.34 0.42
C TYR A 44 -3.87 21.71 0.52
N VAL A 45 -2.96 20.74 0.31
CA VAL A 45 -1.52 20.99 0.33
C VAL A 45 -1.10 22.02 -0.72
N ILE A 46 -1.59 21.89 -1.95
CA ILE A 46 -1.32 22.85 -3.02
C ILE A 46 -1.80 24.26 -2.62
N ASP A 47 -3.01 24.38 -2.06
CA ASP A 47 -3.59 25.66 -1.64
C ASP A 47 -2.80 26.30 -0.49
N VAL A 48 -2.26 25.50 0.43
CA VAL A 48 -1.39 25.97 1.52
C VAL A 48 -0.05 26.44 0.96
N LEU A 49 0.58 25.65 0.10
CA LEU A 49 1.88 25.97 -0.51
C LEU A 49 1.80 27.26 -1.34
N LYS A 50 0.75 27.47 -2.12
CA LYS A 50 0.56 28.69 -2.96
C LYS A 50 0.42 29.98 -2.16
N LYS A 51 0.21 29.93 -0.84
CA LYS A 51 0.20 31.09 0.04
C LYS A 51 1.60 31.47 0.54
N ILE A 52 2.59 30.62 0.38
CA ILE A 52 3.95 30.87 0.79
C ILE A 52 4.66 31.71 -0.28
N ASN A 53 5.37 32.78 0.13
CA ASN A 53 6.27 33.48 -0.78
C ASN A 53 7.59 32.70 -0.88
N PRO A 54 7.92 32.08 -2.03
CA PRO A 54 9.15 31.29 -2.15
C PRO A 54 10.43 32.09 -1.96
N GLU A 55 10.41 33.40 -2.29
CA GLU A 55 11.58 34.27 -2.15
C GLU A 55 11.96 34.54 -0.69
N SER A 56 11.04 34.31 0.26
CA SER A 56 11.30 34.43 1.70
C SER A 56 11.94 33.17 2.32
N LEU A 57 12.08 32.09 1.56
CA LEU A 57 12.62 30.81 2.01
C LEU A 57 14.14 30.73 1.81
N THR A 58 14.81 29.87 2.59
CA THR A 58 16.20 29.49 2.31
C THR A 58 16.29 28.73 0.98
N GLU A 59 17.48 28.60 0.39
CA GLU A 59 17.67 27.86 -0.87
C GLU A 59 17.21 26.39 -0.76
N ASP A 60 17.52 25.74 0.36
CA ASP A 60 17.11 24.36 0.62
C ASP A 60 15.58 24.27 0.76
N ASP A 61 14.95 25.19 1.48
CA ASP A 61 13.50 25.23 1.62
C ASP A 61 12.80 25.58 0.31
N GLN A 62 13.40 26.41 -0.56
CA GLN A 62 12.86 26.66 -1.91
C GLN A 62 12.87 25.40 -2.78
N LEU A 63 13.90 24.55 -2.64
CA LEU A 63 13.94 23.27 -3.35
C LEU A 63 12.84 22.34 -2.81
N ASN A 64 12.75 22.19 -1.49
CA ASN A 64 11.72 21.35 -0.86
C ASN A 64 10.30 21.83 -1.22
N TYR A 65 10.06 23.12 -1.19
CA TYR A 65 8.81 23.76 -1.61
C TYR A 65 8.43 23.37 -3.05
N ARG A 66 9.38 23.54 -3.99
CA ARG A 66 9.15 23.22 -5.41
C ARG A 66 8.88 21.74 -5.65
N LEU A 67 9.63 20.86 -4.98
CA LEU A 67 9.45 19.42 -5.09
C LEU A 67 8.09 18.99 -4.52
N LEU A 68 7.71 19.52 -3.34
CA LEU A 68 6.44 19.19 -2.72
C LEU A 68 5.24 19.69 -3.54
N LEU A 69 5.33 20.92 -4.07
CA LEU A 69 4.30 21.47 -4.93
C LEU A 69 4.16 20.65 -6.22
N LEU A 70 5.27 20.38 -6.90
CA LEU A 70 5.29 19.59 -8.14
C LEU A 70 4.73 18.17 -7.93
N SER A 71 5.10 17.50 -6.83
CA SER A 71 4.59 16.18 -6.51
C SER A 71 3.08 16.20 -6.36
N ASN A 72 2.55 17.11 -5.52
CA ASN A 72 1.11 17.15 -5.27
C ASN A 72 0.31 17.59 -6.51
N GLU A 73 0.83 18.51 -7.33
CA GLU A 73 0.19 18.89 -8.60
C GLU A 73 0.17 17.72 -9.60
N THR A 74 1.26 16.97 -9.70
CA THR A 74 1.36 15.77 -10.55
C THR A 74 0.42 14.66 -10.06
N ASP A 75 0.36 14.41 -8.76
CA ASP A 75 -0.52 13.40 -8.17
C ASP A 75 -1.99 13.79 -8.40
N LEU A 76 -2.35 15.04 -8.17
CA LEU A 76 -3.70 15.55 -8.42
C LEU A 76 -4.10 15.45 -9.91
N GLU A 77 -3.19 15.79 -10.82
CA GLU A 77 -3.42 15.62 -12.27
C GLU A 77 -3.61 14.14 -12.62
N SER A 78 -2.78 13.25 -12.08
CA SER A 78 -2.86 11.80 -12.31
C SER A 78 -4.22 11.22 -11.96
N ARG A 79 -4.90 11.80 -10.97
CA ARG A 79 -6.24 11.36 -10.55
C ARG A 79 -7.35 11.69 -11.55
N SER A 80 -7.08 12.56 -12.54
CA SER A 80 -8.00 12.81 -13.64
C SER A 80 -8.03 11.70 -14.69
N PHE A 81 -7.03 10.81 -14.69
CA PHE A 81 -6.92 9.70 -15.62
C PHE A 81 -7.59 8.44 -15.08
N PRO A 82 -8.10 7.55 -15.95
CA PRO A 82 -8.85 6.36 -15.53
C PRO A 82 -7.99 5.23 -14.95
N GLY A 83 -6.69 5.43 -14.75
CA GLY A 83 -5.75 4.44 -14.20
C GLY A 83 -6.20 3.84 -12.87
N PHE A 84 -6.96 4.60 -12.09
CA PHE A 84 -7.58 4.12 -10.85
C PHE A 84 -8.46 2.88 -11.05
N TYR A 85 -9.17 2.79 -12.17
CA TYR A 85 -10.05 1.67 -12.51
C TYR A 85 -9.31 0.45 -13.10
N MET A 86 -8.03 0.58 -13.45
CA MET A 86 -7.23 -0.45 -14.10
C MET A 86 -6.19 -1.04 -13.15
N ARG A 87 -6.63 -1.51 -11.97
CA ARG A 87 -5.72 -1.96 -10.89
C ARG A 87 -5.09 -3.32 -11.10
N LEU A 88 -5.60 -4.15 -12.01
CA LEU A 88 -4.97 -5.42 -12.34
C LEU A 88 -3.66 -5.19 -13.08
N ASN A 89 -2.54 -5.60 -12.46
CA ASN A 89 -1.21 -5.40 -13.01
C ASN A 89 -0.34 -6.64 -12.73
N GLN A 90 0.37 -7.14 -13.74
CA GLN A 90 1.23 -8.31 -13.60
C GLN A 90 2.56 -8.00 -12.87
N ARG A 91 2.88 -6.74 -12.59
CA ARG A 91 4.11 -6.31 -11.89
C ARG A 91 3.90 -5.99 -10.42
N GLY A 92 2.69 -6.08 -9.94
CA GLY A 92 2.34 -5.80 -8.57
C GLY A 92 0.84 -5.64 -8.39
N GLY A 93 0.34 -5.99 -7.23
CA GLY A 93 -1.06 -5.89 -6.89
C GLY A 93 -1.43 -6.82 -5.75
N VAL A 94 -2.69 -7.21 -5.68
CA VAL A 94 -3.21 -8.07 -4.60
C VAL A 94 -2.53 -9.45 -4.54
N GLN A 95 -2.00 -9.93 -5.65
CA GLN A 95 -1.28 -11.21 -5.74
C GLN A 95 0.12 -11.16 -5.11
N ASP A 96 0.67 -9.98 -4.82
CA ASP A 96 2.05 -9.81 -4.34
C ASP A 96 2.12 -9.28 -2.91
N TYR A 97 1.01 -9.14 -2.20
CA TYR A 97 0.99 -8.63 -0.83
C TYR A 97 1.87 -9.43 0.15
N TYR A 98 2.10 -10.72 -0.13
CA TYR A 98 2.97 -11.57 0.68
C TYR A 98 4.45 -11.13 0.65
N ASP A 99 4.90 -10.43 -0.38
CA ASP A 99 6.30 -9.99 -0.52
C ASP A 99 6.74 -9.07 0.63
N LEU A 100 5.80 -8.37 1.24
CA LEU A 100 6.10 -7.52 2.38
C LEU A 100 6.72 -8.29 3.54
N ALA A 101 6.29 -9.53 3.81
CA ALA A 101 6.83 -10.35 4.89
C ALA A 101 8.34 -10.54 4.80
N SER A 102 8.90 -10.57 3.59
CA SER A 102 10.35 -10.73 3.38
C SER A 102 11.16 -9.48 3.76
N ARG A 103 10.50 -8.33 3.89
CA ARG A 103 11.11 -7.02 4.21
C ARG A 103 10.86 -6.56 5.64
N LEU A 104 9.92 -7.23 6.34
CA LEU A 104 9.62 -6.96 7.74
C LEU A 104 10.54 -7.78 8.66
N LYS A 105 10.85 -7.22 9.82
CA LYS A 105 11.48 -7.96 10.90
C LYS A 105 10.41 -8.75 11.64
N LEU A 106 10.34 -10.05 11.41
CA LEU A 106 9.43 -10.98 12.09
C LEU A 106 10.27 -11.80 13.09
N GLU A 107 10.63 -11.19 14.22
CA GLU A 107 11.58 -11.72 15.20
C GLU A 107 10.91 -12.04 16.55
N SER A 108 9.69 -11.58 16.78
CA SER A 108 8.91 -11.83 18.00
C SER A 108 7.54 -12.42 17.69
N ILE A 109 6.90 -13.03 18.70
CA ILE A 109 5.52 -13.49 18.60
C ILE A 109 4.58 -12.32 18.27
N GLN A 110 4.86 -11.13 18.81
CA GLN A 110 4.04 -9.95 18.53
C GLN A 110 4.15 -9.52 17.05
N ASP A 111 5.34 -9.59 16.46
CA ASP A 111 5.52 -9.28 15.03
C ASP A 111 4.70 -10.22 14.14
N HIS A 112 4.67 -11.50 14.49
CA HIS A 112 3.86 -12.49 13.76
C HIS A 112 2.35 -12.26 13.96
N ARG A 113 1.91 -11.80 15.14
CA ARG A 113 0.52 -11.40 15.37
C ARG A 113 0.14 -10.18 14.52
N ASN A 114 1.00 -9.16 14.50
CA ASN A 114 0.81 -7.97 13.69
C ASN A 114 0.73 -8.34 12.19
N TRP A 115 1.64 -9.19 11.74
CA TRP A 115 1.61 -9.70 10.37
C TRP A 115 0.31 -10.46 10.05
N PHE A 116 -0.18 -11.28 10.95
CA PHE A 116 -1.44 -12.01 10.78
C PHE A 116 -2.63 -11.05 10.63
N GLU A 117 -2.75 -10.03 11.48
CA GLU A 117 -3.81 -9.01 11.35
C GLU A 117 -3.70 -8.23 10.04
N ARG A 118 -2.47 -7.93 9.61
CA ARG A 118 -2.22 -7.29 8.31
C ARG A 118 -2.67 -8.18 7.15
N VAL A 119 -2.36 -9.47 7.17
CA VAL A 119 -2.82 -10.44 6.16
C VAL A 119 -4.35 -10.52 6.10
N LYS A 120 -5.02 -10.54 7.25
CA LYS A 120 -6.49 -10.48 7.30
C LYS A 120 -7.03 -9.24 6.62
N SER A 121 -6.40 -8.10 6.85
CA SER A 121 -6.81 -6.80 6.27
C SER A 121 -6.67 -6.76 4.77
N TYR A 122 -5.75 -7.53 4.16
CA TYR A 122 -5.66 -7.64 2.70
C TYR A 122 -6.93 -8.16 2.04
N SER A 123 -7.73 -8.96 2.74
CA SER A 123 -9.01 -9.43 2.22
C SER A 123 -9.95 -8.28 1.83
N GLN A 124 -9.95 -7.19 2.60
CA GLN A 124 -10.74 -6.01 2.28
C GLN A 124 -10.18 -5.27 1.06
N ASN A 125 -8.86 -5.16 0.93
CA ASN A 125 -8.22 -4.56 -0.24
C ASN A 125 -8.49 -5.36 -1.53
N VAL A 126 -8.56 -6.68 -1.44
CA VAL A 126 -8.99 -7.53 -2.58
C VAL A 126 -10.42 -7.21 -3.00
N LYS A 127 -11.37 -7.11 -2.03
CA LYS A 127 -12.76 -6.74 -2.30
C LYS A 127 -12.86 -5.35 -2.94
N ASN A 128 -12.19 -4.35 -2.35
CA ASN A 128 -12.15 -3.00 -2.91
C ASN A 128 -11.63 -3.01 -4.36
N SER A 129 -10.57 -3.77 -4.64
CA SER A 129 -10.01 -3.91 -5.99
C SER A 129 -10.99 -4.54 -6.96
N LEU A 130 -11.76 -5.56 -6.53
CA LEU A 130 -12.81 -6.18 -7.36
C LEU A 130 -13.91 -5.18 -7.70
N ASP A 131 -14.37 -4.39 -6.73
CA ASP A 131 -15.45 -3.42 -6.94
C ASP A 131 -14.98 -2.29 -7.88
N ILE A 132 -13.76 -1.78 -7.70
CA ILE A 132 -13.15 -0.77 -8.58
C ILE A 132 -13.00 -1.31 -10.01
N ASN A 133 -12.51 -2.55 -10.17
CA ASN A 133 -12.35 -3.15 -11.50
C ASN A 133 -13.69 -3.41 -12.17
N ARG A 134 -14.76 -3.77 -11.44
CA ARG A 134 -16.12 -3.91 -11.97
C ARG A 134 -16.65 -2.57 -12.46
N GLU A 135 -16.52 -1.51 -11.65
CA GLU A 135 -16.90 -0.15 -12.06
C GLU A 135 -16.10 0.31 -13.29
N GLY A 136 -14.80 -0.01 -13.33
CA GLY A 136 -13.94 0.25 -14.50
C GLY A 136 -14.45 -0.47 -15.74
N LEU A 137 -14.82 -1.74 -15.64
CA LEU A 137 -15.39 -2.52 -16.74
C LEU A 137 -16.68 -1.89 -17.27
N GLU A 138 -17.59 -1.47 -16.39
CA GLU A 138 -18.85 -0.78 -16.77
C GLU A 138 -18.59 0.53 -17.50
N LYS A 139 -17.51 1.25 -17.13
CA LYS A 139 -17.08 2.50 -17.75
C LYS A 139 -16.21 2.31 -18.99
N GLY A 140 -15.89 1.08 -19.36
CA GLY A 140 -15.02 0.75 -20.51
C GLY A 140 -13.51 0.87 -20.24
N TYR A 141 -13.10 0.98 -18.98
CA TYR A 141 -11.69 1.06 -18.56
C TYR A 141 -11.20 -0.34 -18.14
N THR A 142 -10.44 -0.98 -19.01
CA THR A 142 -9.92 -2.32 -18.75
C THR A 142 -8.45 -2.44 -19.12
N GLN A 143 -7.75 -3.32 -18.44
CA GLN A 143 -6.41 -3.71 -18.83
C GLN A 143 -6.42 -4.55 -20.13
N PRO A 144 -5.34 -4.52 -20.92
CA PRO A 144 -5.18 -5.40 -22.06
C PRO A 144 -5.34 -6.88 -21.68
N LYS A 145 -5.97 -7.67 -22.55
CA LYS A 145 -6.29 -9.09 -22.31
C LYS A 145 -5.09 -9.93 -21.84
N HIS A 146 -3.90 -9.67 -22.38
CA HIS A 146 -2.69 -10.40 -21.98
C HIS A 146 -2.25 -10.10 -20.55
N ILE A 147 -2.48 -8.86 -20.05
CA ILE A 147 -2.21 -8.48 -18.66
C ILE A 147 -3.16 -9.23 -17.71
N VAL A 148 -4.46 -9.18 -18.01
CA VAL A 148 -5.48 -9.87 -17.18
C VAL A 148 -5.20 -11.37 -17.11
N ARG A 149 -4.82 -12.00 -18.23
CA ARG A 149 -4.44 -13.42 -18.25
C ARG A 149 -3.24 -13.70 -17.36
N LYS A 150 -2.20 -12.87 -17.42
CA LYS A 150 -1.01 -13.00 -16.58
C LYS A 150 -1.35 -12.90 -15.09
N VAL A 151 -2.19 -11.95 -14.70
CA VAL A 151 -2.63 -11.82 -13.30
C VAL A 151 -3.42 -13.05 -12.86
N ALA A 152 -4.32 -13.56 -13.70
CA ALA A 152 -5.05 -14.79 -13.39
C ALA A 152 -4.09 -15.97 -13.18
N GLU A 153 -3.11 -16.18 -14.07
CA GLU A 153 -2.09 -17.22 -13.95
C GLU A 153 -1.28 -17.08 -12.64
N GLN A 154 -0.94 -15.86 -12.22
CA GLN A 154 -0.23 -15.58 -10.96
C GLN A 154 -1.09 -15.96 -9.75
N ILE A 155 -2.37 -15.55 -9.73
CA ILE A 155 -3.31 -15.88 -8.67
C ILE A 155 -3.53 -17.38 -8.57
N ASP A 156 -3.77 -18.05 -9.71
CA ASP A 156 -3.96 -19.52 -9.76
C ASP A 156 -2.73 -20.24 -9.25
N SER A 157 -1.53 -19.81 -9.67
CA SER A 157 -0.27 -20.38 -9.20
C SER A 157 -0.07 -20.25 -7.69
N MET A 158 -0.56 -19.17 -7.09
CA MET A 158 -0.47 -18.94 -5.65
C MET A 158 -1.53 -19.74 -4.88
N THR A 159 -2.78 -19.72 -5.35
CA THR A 159 -3.92 -20.33 -4.64
C THR A 159 -3.99 -21.86 -4.79
N SER A 160 -3.36 -22.43 -5.82
CA SER A 160 -3.27 -23.89 -6.02
C SER A 160 -2.22 -24.57 -5.16
N LYS A 161 -1.34 -23.82 -4.49
CA LYS A 161 -0.33 -24.40 -3.60
C LYS A 161 -0.97 -24.95 -2.32
N LYS A 162 -0.32 -25.99 -1.78
CA LYS A 162 -0.65 -26.46 -0.42
C LYS A 162 -0.39 -25.35 0.58
N THR A 163 -1.06 -25.39 1.72
CA THR A 163 -0.95 -24.37 2.77
C THR A 163 0.50 -24.11 3.15
N GLU A 164 1.29 -25.18 3.37
CA GLU A 164 2.69 -25.10 3.81
C GLU A 164 3.62 -24.50 2.76
N GLU A 165 3.24 -24.58 1.47
CA GLU A 165 3.98 -24.03 0.34
C GLU A 165 3.53 -22.62 -0.03
N ASN A 166 2.40 -22.16 0.54
CA ASN A 166 1.86 -20.85 0.27
C ASN A 166 2.77 -19.75 0.81
N PRO A 167 3.10 -18.70 0.04
CA PRO A 167 3.99 -17.63 0.49
C PRO A 167 3.53 -16.93 1.77
N TYR A 168 2.23 -16.77 1.96
CA TYR A 168 1.69 -16.19 3.19
C TYR A 168 1.97 -17.06 4.41
N PHE A 169 1.86 -18.38 4.28
CA PHE A 169 2.14 -19.33 5.37
C PHE A 169 3.62 -19.40 5.69
N LYS A 170 4.48 -19.36 4.69
CA LYS A 170 5.94 -19.44 4.88
C LYS A 170 6.49 -18.36 5.82
N SER A 171 5.85 -17.20 5.90
CA SER A 171 6.25 -16.15 6.83
C SER A 171 6.09 -16.54 8.29
N PHE A 172 5.26 -17.55 8.60
CA PHE A 172 5.04 -18.09 9.94
C PHE A 172 5.92 -19.30 10.27
N SER A 173 6.74 -19.79 9.35
CA SER A 173 7.56 -21.02 9.56
C SER A 173 8.57 -20.90 10.70
N LYS A 174 8.99 -19.68 11.05
CA LYS A 174 9.88 -19.43 12.19
C LYS A 174 9.18 -19.46 13.55
N LEU A 175 7.86 -19.34 13.58
CA LEU A 175 7.08 -19.26 14.82
C LEU A 175 7.14 -20.57 15.64
N GLU A 176 7.22 -21.72 14.96
CA GLU A 176 7.34 -23.02 15.62
C GLU A 176 8.66 -23.14 16.40
N ALA A 177 9.77 -22.65 15.82
CA ALA A 177 11.06 -22.64 16.48
C ALA A 177 11.06 -21.69 17.70
N MET A 178 10.44 -20.53 17.59
CA MET A 178 10.36 -19.54 18.69
C MET A 178 9.53 -20.06 19.86
N ASN A 179 8.42 -20.77 19.62
CA ASN A 179 7.59 -21.36 20.67
C ASN A 179 8.30 -22.50 21.42
N SER A 180 9.25 -23.20 20.78
CA SER A 180 10.03 -24.25 21.45
C SER A 180 11.07 -23.70 22.43
N ASP A 181 11.59 -22.50 22.14
CA ASP A 181 12.58 -21.84 22.99
C ASP A 181 11.94 -21.17 24.23
N GLU A 182 10.73 -20.60 24.09
CA GLU A 182 9.96 -20.04 25.22
C GLU A 182 9.35 -21.11 26.14
N ALA A 183 9.21 -22.35 25.67
CA ALA A 183 8.71 -23.45 26.49
C ALA A 183 9.81 -24.07 27.42
N VAL A 184 11.04 -23.56 27.33
CA VAL A 184 12.20 -24.03 28.10
C VAL A 184 12.58 -23.05 29.23
N GLU A 185 11.99 -21.86 29.30
CA GLU A 185 12.07 -20.93 30.44
C GLU A 185 10.82 -21.05 31.33
#